data_37d640c56f944e3420e0e19b715bbe89
#
_entry.id   37d640c56f944e3420e0e19b715bbe89
#
_cell.length_a   1.000
_cell.length_b   1.000
_cell.length_c   1.000
_cell.angle_alpha   90.00
_cell.angle_beta   90.00
_cell.angle_gamma   90.00
#
_symmetry.space_group_name_H-M   'P 1'
#
loop_
_entity.id
_entity.type
_entity.pdbx_description
1 polymer ?
#
loop_
_entity_poly.entity_id
_entity_poly.type
_entity_poly.pdbx_seq_one_letter_code
_entity_poly.pdbx_strand_id
1 'polypeptide(L)'
;YLEDDQWNTYDEALHGVTTFISGYYLAALRAGEEWARRLGDTAAADRFHGVFEKGQQKLIDLCWNGEYFQQHLPDYLTRPGEVGPGCMSDQLIGQWWAHQLGLGYLLPKDKVQSALRAVFKHNFKSDLTGWQHSPRAFAGAKDKGLIICTWPKGGRPGHVMLYSDEVWTGIEYQVAAHLIYEGLVEEGLAIVKAARDRYDGLPRAPIPRNPWNEIECGGHYARAMSS
;
A
#
# COMPACT_ATOMS: atom_id res chain seq x y z
N TYR A 1 -4.04 15.50 7.35
CA TYR A 1 -4.54 14.13 7.20
C TYR A 1 -6.03 14.14 6.89
N LEU A 2 -6.51 13.01 6.41
CA LEU A 2 -7.92 12.81 6.05
C LEU A 2 -8.54 11.81 7.04
N GLU A 3 -9.80 11.97 7.38
CA GLU A 3 -10.47 11.13 8.40
C GLU A 3 -11.90 10.69 8.02
N ASP A 4 -12.55 11.36 7.08
CA ASP A 4 -13.89 10.95 6.61
C ASP A 4 -13.80 9.84 5.55
N ASP A 5 -14.91 9.53 4.91
CA ASP A 5 -15.02 8.50 3.86
C ASP A 5 -13.94 8.69 2.79
N GLN A 6 -12.99 7.78 2.75
CA GLN A 6 -11.87 7.81 1.82
C GLN A 6 -12.03 6.72 0.76
N TRP A 7 -12.85 6.99 -0.25
CA TRP A 7 -13.02 6.10 -1.39
C TRP A 7 -11.70 5.90 -2.14
N ASN A 8 -11.41 4.69 -2.53
CA ASN A 8 -10.12 4.30 -3.04
C ASN A 8 -10.20 3.12 -4.02
N THR A 9 -9.06 2.61 -4.45
CA THR A 9 -8.94 1.52 -5.43
C THR A 9 -9.49 0.17 -4.94
N TYR A 10 -9.80 0.03 -3.66
CA TYR A 10 -10.40 -1.18 -3.12
C TYR A 10 -11.92 -1.21 -3.21
N ASP A 11 -12.52 -0.27 -3.94
CA ASP A 11 -13.96 -0.15 -4.19
C ASP A 11 -14.81 0.00 -2.91
N GLU A 12 -14.16 0.39 -1.82
CA GLU A 12 -14.78 0.69 -0.52
C GLU A 12 -14.18 1.97 0.05
N ALA A 13 -14.91 2.62 0.95
CA ALA A 13 -14.38 3.73 1.72
C ALA A 13 -13.65 3.19 2.96
N LEU A 14 -12.42 3.66 3.21
CA LEU A 14 -11.80 3.56 4.51
C LEU A 14 -12.17 4.78 5.35
N HIS A 15 -12.38 4.59 6.62
CA HIS A 15 -12.70 5.64 7.57
C HIS A 15 -11.54 5.89 8.54
N GLY A 16 -11.63 6.98 9.29
CA GLY A 16 -10.56 7.37 10.21
C GLY A 16 -9.28 7.72 9.48
N VAL A 17 -8.13 7.53 10.11
CA VAL A 17 -6.84 8.00 9.60
C VAL A 17 -6.01 6.84 9.08
N THR A 18 -5.55 6.92 7.84
CA THR A 18 -4.61 5.97 7.25
C THR A 18 -3.46 6.70 6.57
N THR A 19 -2.28 6.12 6.57
CA THR A 19 -1.16 6.64 5.76
C THR A 19 -1.35 6.36 4.27
N PHE A 20 -2.19 5.40 3.90
CA PHE A 20 -2.51 5.05 2.52
C PHE A 20 -3.03 6.28 1.75
N ILE A 21 -4.15 6.87 2.17
CA ILE A 21 -4.72 8.05 1.50
C ILE A 21 -4.08 9.34 1.98
N SER A 22 -3.87 9.50 3.29
CA SER A 22 -3.25 10.73 3.83
C SER A 22 -1.81 10.91 3.35
N GLY A 23 -1.11 9.85 2.97
CA GLY A 23 0.20 9.93 2.34
C GLY A 23 0.18 10.68 1.01
N TYR A 24 -0.83 10.46 0.16
CA TYR A 24 -1.03 11.24 -1.06
C TYR A 24 -1.30 12.71 -0.77
N TYR A 25 -2.11 12.98 0.25
CA TYR A 25 -2.37 14.36 0.67
C TYR A 25 -1.09 15.07 1.12
N LEU A 26 -0.25 14.41 1.89
CA LEU A 26 1.06 14.96 2.28
C LEU A 26 1.97 15.19 1.07
N ALA A 27 2.00 14.26 0.11
CA ALA A 27 2.75 14.43 -1.13
C ALA A 27 2.25 15.63 -1.93
N ALA A 28 0.93 15.81 -2.03
CA ALA A 28 0.33 16.95 -2.71
C ALA A 28 0.68 18.29 -2.03
N LEU A 29 0.70 18.34 -0.69
CA LEU A 29 1.13 19.51 0.05
C LEU A 29 2.60 19.86 -0.22
N ARG A 30 3.50 18.88 -0.25
CA ARG A 30 4.91 19.09 -0.60
C ARG A 30 5.09 19.55 -2.04
N ALA A 31 4.34 18.97 -2.98
CA ALA A 31 4.35 19.41 -4.37
C ALA A 31 3.82 20.85 -4.51
N GLY A 32 2.73 21.18 -3.82
CA GLY A 32 2.18 22.52 -3.79
C GLY A 32 3.14 23.57 -3.19
N GLU A 33 3.83 23.22 -2.11
CA GLU A 33 4.87 24.05 -1.50
C GLU A 33 6.00 24.34 -2.50
N GLU A 34 6.55 23.29 -3.13
CA GLU A 34 7.64 23.43 -4.09
C GLU A 34 7.21 24.27 -5.30
N TRP A 35 5.99 24.07 -5.79
CA TRP A 35 5.45 24.85 -6.89
C TRP A 35 5.24 26.32 -6.52
N ALA A 36 4.68 26.60 -5.35
CA ALA A 36 4.49 27.96 -4.85
C ALA A 36 5.83 28.70 -4.69
N ARG A 37 6.88 28.03 -4.17
CA ARG A 37 8.23 28.59 -4.08
C ARG A 37 8.79 28.98 -5.45
N ARG A 38 8.63 28.13 -6.47
CA ARG A 38 9.08 28.41 -7.84
C ARG A 38 8.36 29.61 -8.48
N LEU A 39 7.11 29.81 -8.11
CA LEU A 39 6.31 30.96 -8.57
C LEU A 39 6.53 32.24 -7.75
N GLY A 40 7.31 32.19 -6.67
CA GLY A 40 7.54 33.32 -5.78
C GLY A 40 6.39 33.60 -4.80
N ASP A 41 5.39 32.69 -4.71
CA ASP A 41 4.30 32.79 -3.74
C ASP A 41 4.70 32.19 -2.40
N THR A 42 5.45 32.97 -1.61
CA THR A 42 5.93 32.54 -0.30
C THR A 42 4.81 32.28 0.69
N ALA A 43 3.73 33.04 0.63
CA ALA A 43 2.59 32.90 1.54
C ALA A 43 1.87 31.55 1.32
N ALA A 44 1.66 31.15 0.06
CA ALA A 44 1.11 29.82 -0.25
C ALA A 44 2.08 28.71 0.15
N ALA A 45 3.39 28.87 -0.11
CA ALA A 45 4.40 27.90 0.26
C ALA A 45 4.43 27.64 1.77
N ASP A 46 4.45 28.71 2.58
CA ASP A 46 4.46 28.61 4.03
C ASP A 46 3.18 27.99 4.59
N ARG A 47 2.04 28.26 3.97
CA ARG A 47 0.76 27.65 4.33
C ARG A 47 0.79 26.13 4.03
N PHE A 48 1.24 25.71 2.85
CA PHE A 48 1.35 24.30 2.51
C PHE A 48 2.32 23.58 3.44
N HIS A 49 3.47 24.17 3.72
CA HIS A 49 4.46 23.65 4.66
C HIS A 49 3.88 23.45 6.06
N GLY A 50 3.23 24.44 6.63
CA GLY A 50 2.64 24.34 7.97
C GLY A 50 1.51 23.30 8.07
N VAL A 51 0.72 23.11 7.00
CA VAL A 51 -0.29 22.03 6.95
C VAL A 51 0.39 20.66 6.84
N PHE A 52 1.46 20.56 6.03
CA PHE A 52 2.25 19.34 5.89
C PHE A 52 2.84 18.90 7.24
N GLU A 53 3.55 19.76 7.95
CA GLU A 53 4.18 19.43 9.25
C GLU A 53 3.16 18.91 10.27
N LYS A 54 2.03 19.63 10.40
CA LYS A 54 0.94 19.19 11.30
C LYS A 54 0.34 17.83 10.88
N GLY A 55 0.15 17.63 9.58
CA GLY A 55 -0.36 16.38 9.03
C GLY A 55 0.60 15.21 9.25
N GLN A 56 1.89 15.41 9.00
CA GLN A 56 2.95 14.43 9.23
C GLN A 56 2.97 13.97 10.70
N GLN A 57 3.02 14.93 11.64
CA GLN A 57 3.07 14.61 13.07
C GLN A 57 1.83 13.83 13.50
N LYS A 58 0.65 14.23 13.05
CA LYS A 58 -0.61 13.53 13.36
C LYS A 58 -0.64 12.11 12.81
N LEU A 59 -0.14 11.87 11.61
CA LEU A 59 -0.05 10.50 11.07
C LEU A 59 0.88 9.63 11.90
N ILE A 60 2.00 10.18 12.38
CA ILE A 60 2.91 9.45 13.26
C ILE A 60 2.23 9.13 14.57
N ASP A 61 1.61 10.13 15.21
CA ASP A 61 0.99 9.98 16.54
C ASP A 61 -0.17 8.96 16.52
N LEU A 62 -0.96 8.94 15.45
CA LEU A 62 -2.18 8.13 15.38
C LEU A 62 -1.95 6.75 14.76
N CYS A 63 -1.10 6.67 13.73
CA CYS A 63 -0.99 5.45 12.91
C CYS A 63 0.23 4.58 13.22
N TRP A 64 1.31 5.15 13.80
CA TRP A 64 2.53 4.40 14.07
C TRP A 64 2.38 3.44 15.26
N ASN A 65 2.55 2.13 15.02
CA ASN A 65 2.41 1.11 16.07
C ASN A 65 3.75 0.56 16.62
N GLY A 66 4.87 1.22 16.29
CA GLY A 66 6.22 0.80 16.67
C GLY A 66 6.95 -0.04 15.60
N GLU A 67 6.27 -0.52 14.57
CA GLU A 67 6.85 -1.36 13.52
C GLU A 67 6.38 -0.93 12.11
N TYR A 68 5.09 -0.61 11.96
CA TYR A 68 4.46 -0.19 10.70
C TYR A 68 3.30 0.78 10.99
N PHE A 69 2.73 1.36 9.92
CA PHE A 69 1.56 2.23 10.04
C PHE A 69 0.27 1.42 9.89
N GLN A 70 -0.63 1.61 10.82
CA GLN A 70 -1.96 0.99 10.85
C GLN A 70 -3.05 2.04 10.69
N GLN A 71 -4.27 1.62 10.42
CA GLN A 71 -5.42 2.52 10.46
C GLN A 71 -5.71 2.93 11.91
N HIS A 72 -5.95 4.21 12.13
CA HIS A 72 -6.49 4.72 13.39
C HIS A 72 -8.01 4.94 13.24
N LEU A 73 -8.76 4.00 13.75
CA LEU A 73 -10.22 4.01 13.80
C LEU A 73 -10.66 3.22 15.04
N PRO A 74 -11.11 3.87 16.13
CA PRO A 74 -11.41 3.18 17.39
C PRO A 74 -12.50 2.11 17.29
N ASP A 75 -13.49 2.30 16.43
CA ASP A 75 -14.63 1.42 16.25
C ASP A 75 -14.54 0.48 15.03
N TYR A 76 -13.33 0.26 14.49
CA TYR A 76 -13.10 -0.54 13.28
C TYR A 76 -13.68 -1.95 13.31
N LEU A 77 -13.81 -2.56 14.49
CA LEU A 77 -14.40 -3.91 14.64
C LEU A 77 -15.91 -3.95 14.36
N THR A 78 -16.61 -2.83 14.48
CA THR A 78 -18.04 -2.72 14.29
C THR A 78 -18.43 -2.16 12.92
N ARG A 79 -17.44 -1.70 12.14
CA ARG A 79 -17.64 -1.19 10.79
C ARG A 79 -17.23 -2.23 9.75
N PRO A 80 -17.96 -2.36 8.65
CA PRO A 80 -17.54 -3.18 7.54
C PRO A 80 -16.45 -2.48 6.72
N GLY A 81 -15.60 -3.26 6.06
CA GLY A 81 -14.66 -2.73 5.07
C GLY A 81 -13.40 -2.07 5.64
N GLU A 82 -13.10 -2.29 6.93
CA GLU A 82 -11.95 -1.66 7.57
C GLU A 82 -10.73 -2.58 7.66
N VAL A 83 -9.57 -1.98 7.90
CA VAL A 83 -8.30 -2.74 8.10
C VAL A 83 -7.84 -2.74 9.55
N GLY A 84 -8.22 -1.72 10.35
CA GLY A 84 -7.81 -1.62 11.75
C GLY A 84 -6.29 -1.74 11.92
N PRO A 85 -5.78 -2.65 12.79
CA PRO A 85 -4.35 -2.83 13.02
C PRO A 85 -3.63 -3.63 11.92
N GLY A 86 -4.25 -3.82 10.76
CA GLY A 86 -3.65 -4.53 9.63
C GLY A 86 -2.39 -3.86 9.08
N CYS A 87 -1.45 -4.67 8.63
CA CYS A 87 -0.28 -4.25 7.89
C CYS A 87 -0.64 -4.21 6.40
N MET A 88 -1.00 -3.03 5.88
CA MET A 88 -1.29 -2.85 4.46
C MET A 88 0.01 -2.79 3.66
N SER A 89 0.06 -3.44 2.51
CA SER A 89 1.24 -3.41 1.64
C SER A 89 1.49 -2.04 1.03
N ASP A 90 0.46 -1.32 0.67
CA ASP A 90 0.56 0.00 0.06
C ASP A 90 0.40 1.18 1.05
N GLN A 91 0.55 0.92 2.35
CA GLN A 91 0.48 1.96 3.39
C GLN A 91 1.41 3.16 3.14
N LEU A 92 2.47 2.99 2.38
CA LEU A 92 3.48 4.00 2.06
C LEU A 92 3.44 4.47 0.60
N ILE A 93 2.35 4.25 -0.13
CA ILE A 93 2.28 4.59 -1.55
C ILE A 93 2.48 6.10 -1.80
N GLY A 94 1.98 6.97 -0.92
CA GLY A 94 2.22 8.41 -1.01
C GLY A 94 3.71 8.77 -0.82
N GLN A 95 4.42 8.09 0.07
CA GLN A 95 5.87 8.25 0.25
C GLN A 95 6.64 7.78 -1.00
N TRP A 96 6.25 6.65 -1.59
CA TRP A 96 6.85 6.19 -2.85
C TRP A 96 6.68 7.23 -3.98
N TRP A 97 5.49 7.80 -4.13
CA TRP A 97 5.26 8.90 -5.07
C TRP A 97 6.12 10.13 -4.80
N ALA A 98 6.30 10.51 -3.53
CA ALA A 98 7.16 11.62 -3.17
C ALA A 98 8.61 11.39 -3.60
N HIS A 99 9.11 10.16 -3.48
CA HIS A 99 10.43 9.79 -3.99
C HIS A 99 10.53 9.91 -5.50
N GLN A 100 9.53 9.42 -6.26
CA GLN A 100 9.49 9.54 -7.72
C GLN A 100 9.51 11.00 -8.19
N LEU A 101 8.92 11.90 -7.42
CA LEU A 101 8.83 13.32 -7.73
C LEU A 101 9.97 14.16 -7.13
N GLY A 102 10.92 13.55 -6.44
CA GLY A 102 12.03 14.24 -5.79
C GLY A 102 11.62 15.14 -4.62
N LEU A 103 10.45 14.89 -4.00
CA LEU A 103 9.92 15.68 -2.89
C LEU A 103 10.52 15.28 -1.52
N GLY A 104 11.34 14.24 -1.49
CA GLY A 104 11.98 13.74 -0.27
C GLY A 104 11.05 12.92 0.63
N TYR A 105 11.37 12.88 1.90
CA TYR A 105 10.61 12.11 2.88
C TYR A 105 9.37 12.87 3.37
N LEU A 106 8.21 12.20 3.27
CA LEU A 106 6.96 12.66 3.90
C LEU A 106 6.87 12.20 5.35
N LEU A 107 7.47 11.06 5.67
CA LEU A 107 7.52 10.44 6.99
C LEU A 107 8.97 10.19 7.38
N PRO A 108 9.32 10.07 8.67
CA PRO A 108 10.70 9.82 9.08
C PRO A 108 11.27 8.57 8.42
N LYS A 109 12.50 8.67 7.91
CA LYS A 109 13.18 7.60 7.16
C LYS A 109 13.23 6.27 7.91
N ASP A 110 13.54 6.31 9.19
CA ASP A 110 13.59 5.13 10.06
C ASP A 110 12.24 4.40 10.10
N LYS A 111 11.13 5.15 10.17
CA LYS A 111 9.78 4.60 10.16
C LYS A 111 9.38 4.05 8.79
N VAL A 112 9.75 4.75 7.71
CA VAL A 112 9.55 4.27 6.35
C VAL A 112 10.26 2.94 6.14
N GLN A 113 11.54 2.85 6.48
CA GLN A 113 12.30 1.61 6.37
C GLN A 113 11.78 0.48 7.27
N SER A 114 11.35 0.81 8.49
CA SER A 114 10.75 -0.17 9.40
C SER A 114 9.45 -0.72 8.82
N ALA A 115 8.56 0.14 8.34
CA ALA A 115 7.28 -0.26 7.74
C ALA A 115 7.48 -1.10 6.48
N LEU A 116 8.44 -0.78 5.62
CA LEU A 116 8.76 -1.60 4.44
C LEU A 116 9.27 -2.99 4.82
N ARG A 117 10.15 -3.09 5.83
CA ARG A 117 10.58 -4.39 6.36
C ARG A 117 9.40 -5.18 6.93
N ALA A 118 8.49 -4.51 7.63
CA ALA A 118 7.28 -5.15 8.18
C ALA A 118 6.37 -5.64 7.05
N VAL A 119 6.15 -4.85 6.01
CA VAL A 119 5.38 -5.26 4.83
C VAL A 119 6.00 -6.50 4.20
N PHE A 120 7.30 -6.52 3.94
CA PHE A 120 7.95 -7.71 3.40
C PHE A 120 7.82 -8.90 4.33
N LYS A 121 8.15 -8.74 5.59
CA LYS A 121 8.12 -9.82 6.61
C LYS A 121 6.74 -10.44 6.78
N HIS A 122 5.69 -9.64 6.80
CA HIS A 122 4.35 -10.09 7.16
C HIS A 122 3.49 -10.45 5.94
N ASN A 123 3.65 -9.73 4.83
CA ASN A 123 2.76 -9.85 3.69
C ASN A 123 3.37 -10.68 2.54
N PHE A 124 4.71 -10.71 2.37
CA PHE A 124 5.31 -11.56 1.36
C PHE A 124 5.25 -13.03 1.78
N LYS A 125 4.65 -13.85 0.91
CA LYS A 125 4.54 -15.29 1.10
C LYS A 125 5.40 -16.00 0.07
N SER A 126 6.34 -16.80 0.53
CA SER A 126 7.15 -17.67 -0.33
C SER A 126 6.43 -18.93 -0.77
N ASP A 127 5.24 -19.19 -0.24
CA ASP A 127 4.33 -20.28 -0.55
C ASP A 127 2.92 -19.86 -0.12
N LEU A 128 1.97 -19.92 -1.06
CA LEU A 128 0.57 -19.57 -0.82
C LEU A 128 -0.32 -20.81 -0.58
N THR A 129 0.28 -21.99 -0.34
CA THR A 129 -0.48 -23.19 0.00
C THR A 129 -1.32 -22.96 1.25
N GLY A 130 -2.61 -23.17 1.12
CA GLY A 130 -3.58 -22.95 2.20
C GLY A 130 -4.01 -21.49 2.41
N TRP A 131 -3.45 -20.53 1.67
CA TRP A 131 -3.93 -19.17 1.73
C TRP A 131 -5.33 -19.04 1.08
N GLN A 132 -6.24 -18.39 1.78
CA GLN A 132 -7.61 -18.18 1.32
C GLN A 132 -7.72 -16.81 0.66
N HIS A 133 -7.56 -16.76 -0.66
CA HIS A 133 -7.80 -15.54 -1.43
C HIS A 133 -9.29 -15.19 -1.42
N SER A 134 -9.62 -13.92 -1.27
CA SER A 134 -10.99 -13.42 -1.31
C SER A 134 -11.03 -11.97 -1.77
N PRO A 135 -11.96 -11.62 -2.68
CA PRO A 135 -12.92 -12.49 -3.40
C PRO A 135 -12.32 -13.22 -4.60
N ARG A 136 -11.13 -12.86 -5.05
CA ARG A 136 -10.48 -13.39 -6.26
C ARG A 136 -9.11 -13.98 -5.94
N ALA A 137 -8.61 -14.87 -6.80
CA ALA A 137 -7.27 -15.42 -6.69
C ALA A 137 -6.45 -15.08 -7.93
N PHE A 138 -5.42 -14.27 -7.77
CA PHE A 138 -4.45 -13.91 -8.80
C PHE A 138 -3.12 -14.65 -8.66
N ALA A 139 -3.03 -15.54 -7.69
CA ALA A 139 -1.89 -16.42 -7.45
C ALA A 139 -2.39 -17.81 -7.05
N GLY A 140 -1.70 -18.85 -7.47
CA GLY A 140 -2.00 -20.24 -7.10
C GLY A 140 -1.34 -20.66 -5.79
N ALA A 141 -1.68 -21.84 -5.28
CA ALA A 141 -1.20 -22.35 -4.00
C ALA A 141 0.33 -22.39 -3.88
N LYS A 142 1.03 -22.77 -4.93
CA LYS A 142 2.51 -22.89 -4.93
C LYS A 142 3.20 -21.62 -5.40
N ASP A 143 2.46 -20.59 -5.73
CA ASP A 143 3.03 -19.31 -6.11
C ASP A 143 3.57 -18.57 -4.88
N LYS A 144 4.37 -17.56 -5.17
CA LYS A 144 4.82 -16.56 -4.20
C LYS A 144 4.09 -15.27 -4.48
N GLY A 145 3.87 -14.44 -3.47
CA GLY A 145 3.21 -13.17 -3.67
C GLY A 145 3.15 -12.28 -2.43
N LEU A 146 2.87 -11.00 -2.67
CA LEU A 146 2.68 -10.02 -1.62
C LEU A 146 1.18 -9.81 -1.40
N ILE A 147 0.71 -10.25 -0.22
CA ILE A 147 -0.69 -10.06 0.19
C ILE A 147 -0.95 -8.58 0.46
N ILE A 148 -2.14 -8.09 0.08
CA ILE A 148 -2.52 -6.68 0.25
C ILE A 148 -2.53 -6.29 1.73
N CYS A 149 -3.14 -7.10 2.60
CA CYS A 149 -3.15 -6.79 4.04
C CYS A 149 -3.10 -8.07 4.88
N THR A 150 -2.29 -8.05 5.94
CA THR A 150 -2.25 -9.11 6.95
C THR A 150 -2.37 -8.52 8.35
N TRP A 151 -2.71 -9.36 9.33
CA TRP A 151 -2.89 -8.95 10.73
C TRP A 151 -1.91 -9.68 11.66
N PRO A 152 -0.60 -9.36 11.58
CA PRO A 152 0.43 -10.11 12.32
C PRO A 152 0.33 -9.97 13.84
N LYS A 153 -0.32 -8.91 14.32
CA LYS A 153 -0.53 -8.65 15.76
C LYS A 153 -1.96 -8.99 16.20
N GLY A 154 -2.74 -9.69 15.34
CA GLY A 154 -4.16 -9.95 15.60
C GLY A 154 -5.06 -8.76 15.28
N GLY A 155 -6.32 -8.82 15.72
CA GLY A 155 -7.29 -7.73 15.53
C GLY A 155 -7.86 -7.64 14.12
N ARG A 156 -7.83 -8.73 13.34
CA ARG A 156 -8.48 -8.78 12.03
C ARG A 156 -10.00 -8.52 12.19
N PRO A 157 -10.58 -7.53 11.47
CA PRO A 157 -12.03 -7.34 11.45
C PRO A 157 -12.77 -8.56 10.93
N GLY A 158 -14.01 -8.75 11.35
CA GLY A 158 -14.87 -9.81 10.83
C GLY A 158 -15.29 -9.58 9.38
N HIS A 159 -15.34 -8.32 8.96
CA HIS A 159 -15.60 -7.90 7.58
C HIS A 159 -14.49 -6.92 7.20
N VAL A 160 -13.43 -7.46 6.64
CA VAL A 160 -12.24 -6.70 6.23
C VAL A 160 -12.48 -5.92 4.94
N MET A 161 -11.65 -4.91 4.70
CA MET A 161 -11.59 -4.19 3.43
C MET A 161 -11.55 -5.19 2.26
N LEU A 162 -12.36 -4.94 1.26
CA LEU A 162 -12.43 -5.75 0.05
C LEU A 162 -11.03 -5.94 -0.56
N TYR A 163 -10.75 -7.12 -1.07
CA TYR A 163 -9.47 -7.51 -1.67
C TYR A 163 -8.27 -7.65 -0.71
N SER A 164 -8.45 -7.48 0.61
CA SER A 164 -7.34 -7.59 1.59
C SER A 164 -6.52 -8.88 1.47
N ASP A 165 -7.14 -9.97 1.07
CA ASP A 165 -6.51 -11.30 0.96
C ASP A 165 -5.97 -11.61 -0.45
N GLU A 166 -6.00 -10.65 -1.35
CA GLU A 166 -5.52 -10.81 -2.73
C GLU A 166 -4.03 -10.47 -2.87
N VAL A 167 -3.50 -10.80 -4.03
CA VAL A 167 -2.16 -10.41 -4.51
C VAL A 167 -2.37 -9.56 -5.75
N TRP A 168 -1.92 -8.30 -5.74
CA TRP A 168 -2.06 -7.39 -6.87
C TRP A 168 -0.69 -6.99 -7.43
N THR A 169 -0.47 -7.30 -8.69
CA THR A 169 0.81 -7.10 -9.37
C THR A 169 1.31 -5.66 -9.31
N GLY A 170 0.41 -4.67 -9.48
CA GLY A 170 0.79 -3.26 -9.39
C GLY A 170 1.27 -2.86 -8.01
N ILE A 171 0.63 -3.36 -6.95
CA ILE A 171 1.07 -3.13 -5.56
C ILE A 171 2.41 -3.83 -5.30
N GLU A 172 2.58 -5.06 -5.81
CA GLU A 172 3.85 -5.78 -5.70
C GLU A 172 5.01 -4.99 -6.30
N TYR A 173 4.86 -4.48 -7.52
CA TYR A 173 5.91 -3.70 -8.18
C TYR A 173 6.14 -2.35 -7.50
N GLN A 174 5.09 -1.69 -7.02
CA GLN A 174 5.22 -0.45 -6.26
C GLN A 174 6.01 -0.66 -4.96
N VAL A 175 5.66 -1.68 -4.17
CA VAL A 175 6.36 -2.01 -2.92
C VAL A 175 7.80 -2.46 -3.20
N ALA A 176 8.00 -3.28 -4.22
CA ALA A 176 9.34 -3.73 -4.62
C ALA A 176 10.23 -2.56 -5.01
N ALA A 177 9.73 -1.62 -5.83
CA ALA A 177 10.47 -0.43 -6.22
C ALA A 177 10.81 0.45 -5.00
N HIS A 178 9.89 0.57 -4.05
CA HIS A 178 10.12 1.33 -2.82
C HIS A 178 11.16 0.66 -1.91
N LEU A 179 11.10 -0.67 -1.77
CA LEU A 179 12.12 -1.45 -1.05
C LEU A 179 13.53 -1.22 -1.65
N ILE A 180 13.65 -1.32 -2.98
CA ILE A 180 14.92 -1.10 -3.69
C ILE A 180 15.42 0.33 -3.48
N TYR A 181 14.54 1.32 -3.58
CA TYR A 181 14.88 2.72 -3.33
C TYR A 181 15.46 2.94 -1.92
N GLU A 182 14.91 2.26 -0.92
CA GLU A 182 15.35 2.34 0.47
C GLU A 182 16.57 1.43 0.79
N GLY A 183 17.15 0.78 -0.21
CA GLY A 183 18.32 -0.09 -0.06
C GLY A 183 18.01 -1.52 0.36
N LEU A 184 16.73 -1.91 0.43
CA LEU A 184 16.25 -3.27 0.71
C LEU A 184 16.12 -4.05 -0.62
N VAL A 185 17.26 -4.19 -1.30
CA VAL A 185 17.30 -4.64 -2.70
C VAL A 185 16.91 -6.11 -2.85
N GLU A 186 17.37 -6.96 -1.96
CA GLU A 186 17.07 -8.40 -2.02
C GLU A 186 15.58 -8.67 -1.83
N GLU A 187 14.95 -7.98 -0.87
CA GLU A 187 13.52 -8.08 -0.60
C GLU A 187 12.70 -7.58 -1.80
N GLY A 188 13.08 -6.43 -2.36
CA GLY A 188 12.41 -5.89 -3.56
C GLY A 188 12.52 -6.83 -4.75
N LEU A 189 13.72 -7.34 -5.05
CA LEU A 189 13.92 -8.30 -6.14
C LEU A 189 13.19 -9.64 -5.91
N ALA A 190 13.03 -10.09 -4.66
CA ALA A 190 12.24 -11.28 -4.35
C ALA A 190 10.78 -11.09 -4.74
N ILE A 191 10.19 -9.91 -4.47
CA ILE A 191 8.81 -9.59 -4.89
C ILE A 191 8.72 -9.52 -6.42
N VAL A 192 9.62 -8.79 -7.09
CA VAL A 192 9.66 -8.70 -8.56
C VAL A 192 9.70 -10.07 -9.21
N LYS A 193 10.61 -10.93 -8.69
CA LYS A 193 10.73 -12.29 -9.20
C LYS A 193 9.46 -13.10 -8.98
N ALA A 194 8.84 -13.00 -7.82
CA ALA A 194 7.58 -13.69 -7.50
C ALA A 194 6.46 -13.26 -8.45
N ALA A 195 6.29 -11.95 -8.66
CA ALA A 195 5.32 -11.42 -9.61
C ALA A 195 5.60 -11.92 -11.02
N ARG A 196 6.85 -11.81 -11.51
CA ARG A 196 7.24 -12.22 -12.85
C ARG A 196 7.05 -13.71 -13.10
N ASP A 197 7.37 -14.55 -12.13
CA ASP A 197 7.26 -16.01 -12.26
C ASP A 197 5.80 -16.47 -12.42
N ARG A 198 4.81 -15.68 -11.98
CA ARG A 198 3.39 -15.97 -12.17
C ARG A 198 2.88 -15.68 -13.58
N TYR A 199 3.58 -14.85 -14.37
CA TYR A 199 3.24 -14.55 -15.76
C TYR A 199 3.83 -15.58 -16.74
N ASP A 200 3.55 -16.84 -16.48
CA ASP A 200 4.05 -18.00 -17.23
C ASP A 200 3.08 -18.52 -18.32
N GLY A 201 1.92 -17.85 -18.47
CA GLY A 201 0.88 -18.25 -19.41
C GLY A 201 0.01 -19.43 -18.92
N LEU A 202 0.22 -19.92 -17.71
CA LEU A 202 -0.57 -21.00 -17.14
C LEU A 202 -1.76 -20.48 -16.34
N PRO A 203 -2.95 -21.11 -16.45
CA PRO A 203 -4.10 -20.71 -15.65
C PRO A 203 -3.87 -20.98 -14.16
N ARG A 204 -4.37 -20.06 -13.32
CA ARG A 204 -4.36 -20.21 -11.87
C ARG A 204 -5.69 -20.74 -11.39
N ALA A 205 -5.73 -22.03 -11.05
CA ALA A 205 -6.91 -22.67 -10.49
C ALA A 205 -7.20 -22.12 -9.07
N PRO A 206 -8.46 -22.12 -8.61
CA PRO A 206 -9.65 -22.69 -9.24
C PRO A 206 -10.44 -21.73 -10.13
N ILE A 207 -9.96 -20.51 -10.38
CA ILE A 207 -10.70 -19.52 -11.16
C ILE A 207 -10.39 -19.67 -12.64
N PRO A 208 -11.32 -20.19 -13.47
CA PRO A 208 -11.06 -20.44 -14.90
C PRO A 208 -10.78 -19.20 -15.73
N ARG A 209 -11.01 -18.02 -15.15
CA ARG A 209 -10.89 -16.72 -15.81
C ARG A 209 -9.54 -16.04 -15.65
N ASN A 210 -8.61 -16.65 -14.93
CA ASN A 210 -7.31 -16.05 -14.66
C ASN A 210 -6.19 -16.78 -15.42
N PRO A 211 -6.02 -16.55 -16.72
CA PRO A 211 -5.03 -17.27 -17.51
C PRO A 211 -3.60 -16.82 -17.26
N TRP A 212 -3.39 -15.59 -16.78
CA TRP A 212 -2.07 -15.02 -16.55
C TRP A 212 -2.00 -14.23 -15.26
N ASN A 213 -2.74 -14.62 -14.26
CA ASN A 213 -2.78 -13.91 -13.01
C ASN A 213 -3.63 -12.61 -13.01
N GLU A 214 -4.18 -12.23 -14.14
CA GLU A 214 -5.13 -11.13 -14.26
C GLU A 214 -6.38 -11.63 -14.98
N ILE A 215 -7.50 -11.68 -14.27
CA ILE A 215 -8.75 -12.30 -14.74
C ILE A 215 -9.29 -11.67 -16.01
N GLU A 216 -9.21 -10.35 -16.09
CA GLU A 216 -9.87 -9.57 -17.12
C GLU A 216 -9.08 -9.47 -18.41
N CYS A 217 -7.84 -9.87 -18.43
CA CYS A 217 -6.93 -9.35 -19.42
C CYS A 217 -6.38 -10.31 -20.44
N GLY A 218 -6.52 -11.60 -20.28
CA GLY A 218 -6.06 -12.51 -21.33
C GLY A 218 -4.66 -12.21 -21.87
N GLY A 219 -3.73 -11.76 -21.08
CA GLY A 219 -2.35 -11.47 -21.46
C GLY A 219 -2.07 -10.07 -22.04
N HIS A 220 -3.08 -9.25 -22.24
CA HIS A 220 -2.92 -7.90 -22.82
C HIS A 220 -3.55 -6.80 -21.98
N TYR A 221 -3.72 -7.04 -20.70
CA TYR A 221 -4.38 -6.09 -19.84
C TYR A 221 -3.44 -4.97 -19.42
N ALA A 222 -3.69 -3.80 -19.94
CA ALA A 222 -2.91 -2.60 -19.67
C ALA A 222 -3.56 -1.74 -18.59
N ARG A 223 -3.83 -2.31 -17.43
CA ARG A 223 -4.18 -1.53 -16.25
C ARG A 223 -2.93 -0.94 -15.62
N ALA A 224 -3.04 0.27 -15.08
CA ALA A 224 -1.97 0.89 -14.31
C ALA A 224 -1.49 0.03 -13.13
N MET A 225 -2.34 -0.89 -12.66
CA MET A 225 -2.05 -1.81 -11.56
C MET A 225 -1.39 -3.13 -12.00
N SER A 226 -1.24 -3.38 -13.28
CA SER A 226 -0.69 -4.63 -13.82
C SER A 226 0.53 -4.48 -14.70
N SER A 227 1.03 -3.26 -14.87
CA SER A 227 2.19 -2.96 -15.74
C SER A 227 3.42 -2.51 -14.95
#